data_efb97f9cc5d2c147ec6a7cb94436e795
#
_entry.id   efb97f9cc5d2c147ec6a7cb94436e795
#
_cell.length_a   1.000
_cell.length_b   1.000
_cell.length_c   1.000
_cell.angle_alpha   90.00
_cell.angle_beta   90.00
_cell.angle_gamma   90.00
#
_symmetry.space_group_name_H-M   'P 1'
#
loop_
_entity.id
_entity.type
_entity.pdbx_description
1 polymer ?
#
loop_
_entity_poly.entity_id
_entity_poly.type
_entity_poly.pdbx_seq_one_letter_code
_entity_poly.pdbx_strand_id
1 'polypeptide(L)'
;MPNRAAAHASGSGKQSGAYKEIVEWIKALVIAVVLVFLIRQFLFSPFIVDGPSMQPNFETGERLIVNKIIYAIREPKFGEVVVFDVPEQDRKFIKRVIGVPGDTIRLEGDDLYINEKKIDEPYIKEAIEAAHAKGELYNLAGPDSNFPNSSNQEMTVPEGAIFALGDNRRNSSDSRVIGFVTDDEVVGRADIIFWPLNKLEFIKHWTK
;
A
#
# COMPACT_ATOMS: atom_id res chain seq x y z
N MET A 1 -7.71 -59.25 -67.87
CA MET A 1 -7.00 -59.33 -66.59
C MET A 1 -6.95 -57.89 -65.99
N PRO A 2 -7.59 -57.56 -64.89
CA PRO A 2 -7.61 -56.21 -64.38
C PRO A 2 -6.56 -56.06 -63.27
N ASN A 3 -5.83 -54.96 -63.37
CA ASN A 3 -4.78 -54.55 -62.47
C ASN A 3 -5.38 -53.81 -61.24
N ARG A 4 -5.18 -54.30 -60.08
CA ARG A 4 -5.55 -53.68 -58.81
C ARG A 4 -4.46 -52.72 -58.37
N ALA A 5 -4.67 -51.45 -58.44
CA ALA A 5 -3.85 -50.46 -57.79
C ALA A 5 -4.35 -50.21 -56.31
N ALA A 6 -3.48 -50.45 -55.38
CA ALA A 6 -3.73 -50.27 -53.97
C ALA A 6 -3.70 -48.78 -53.61
N ALA A 7 -4.75 -48.31 -52.92
CA ALA A 7 -4.78 -46.98 -52.30
C ALA A 7 -4.02 -47.01 -50.98
N HIS A 8 -2.88 -46.33 -50.93
CA HIS A 8 -2.21 -46.01 -49.64
C HIS A 8 -2.88 -44.74 -49.03
N ALA A 9 -3.53 -44.94 -47.92
CA ALA A 9 -4.09 -43.88 -47.13
C ALA A 9 -2.97 -43.13 -46.37
N SER A 10 -2.81 -41.85 -46.68
CA SER A 10 -1.94 -40.94 -45.95
C SER A 10 -2.61 -40.46 -44.67
N GLY A 11 -2.27 -41.08 -43.55
CA GLY A 11 -2.77 -40.76 -42.20
C GLY A 11 -1.84 -39.95 -41.32
N SER A 12 -0.86 -39.22 -41.87
CA SER A 12 0.22 -38.63 -41.02
C SER A 12 0.17 -37.10 -40.80
N GLY A 13 -0.79 -36.40 -41.45
CA GLY A 13 -0.82 -34.93 -41.40
C GLY A 13 -1.54 -34.27 -40.20
N LYS A 14 -2.43 -35.00 -39.52
CA LYS A 14 -3.22 -34.40 -38.40
C LYS A 14 -2.54 -34.36 -37.04
N GLN A 15 -1.61 -35.27 -36.78
CA GLN A 15 -0.92 -35.31 -35.46
C GLN A 15 0.13 -34.21 -35.32
N SER A 16 0.75 -33.75 -36.40
CA SER A 16 1.77 -32.67 -36.34
C SER A 16 1.15 -31.29 -36.10
N GLY A 17 -0.10 -31.07 -36.51
CA GLY A 17 -0.83 -29.82 -36.22
C GLY A 17 -1.19 -29.67 -34.76
N ALA A 18 -1.80 -30.72 -34.18
CA ALA A 18 -2.20 -30.70 -32.77
C ALA A 18 -1.00 -30.54 -31.80
N TYR A 19 0.12 -31.18 -32.10
CA TYR A 19 1.33 -31.02 -31.30
C TYR A 19 1.88 -29.59 -31.35
N LYS A 20 1.91 -28.95 -32.49
CA LYS A 20 2.33 -27.55 -32.63
C LYS A 20 1.41 -26.61 -31.88
N GLU A 21 0.10 -26.80 -31.98
CA GLU A 21 -0.88 -26.01 -31.23
C GLU A 21 -0.66 -26.15 -29.70
N ILE A 22 -0.50 -27.37 -29.21
CA ILE A 22 -0.20 -27.61 -27.76
C ILE A 22 1.07 -26.88 -27.32
N VAL A 23 2.14 -26.97 -28.12
CA VAL A 23 3.40 -26.27 -27.81
C VAL A 23 3.21 -24.75 -27.78
N GLU A 24 2.42 -24.18 -28.67
CA GLU A 24 2.13 -22.75 -28.70
C GLU A 24 1.29 -22.32 -27.47
N TRP A 25 0.30 -23.12 -27.08
CA TRP A 25 -0.46 -22.88 -25.85
C TRP A 25 0.42 -22.95 -24.60
N ILE A 26 1.34 -23.92 -24.53
CA ILE A 26 2.29 -24.03 -23.42
C ILE A 26 3.22 -22.82 -23.36
N LYS A 27 3.74 -22.37 -24.52
CA LYS A 27 4.58 -21.16 -24.59
C LYS A 27 3.79 -19.93 -24.11
N ALA A 28 2.56 -19.75 -24.59
CA ALA A 28 1.72 -18.63 -24.18
C ALA A 28 1.44 -18.66 -22.67
N LEU A 29 1.16 -19.85 -22.12
CA LEU A 29 0.97 -20.02 -20.67
C LEU A 29 2.22 -19.66 -19.88
N VAL A 30 3.39 -20.15 -20.32
CA VAL A 30 4.69 -19.84 -19.66
C VAL A 30 4.95 -18.34 -19.68
N ILE A 31 4.76 -17.68 -20.83
CA ILE A 31 4.93 -16.23 -20.95
C ILE A 31 3.96 -15.51 -20.01
N ALA A 32 2.70 -15.91 -19.96
CA ALA A 32 1.70 -15.30 -19.08
C ALA A 32 2.09 -15.44 -17.59
N VAL A 33 2.55 -16.63 -17.17
CA VAL A 33 3.01 -16.86 -15.79
C VAL A 33 4.23 -16.00 -15.47
N VAL A 34 5.20 -15.90 -16.37
CA VAL A 34 6.39 -15.05 -16.19
C VAL A 34 6.00 -13.58 -16.09
N LEU A 35 5.10 -13.12 -16.97
CA LEU A 35 4.62 -11.73 -16.92
C LEU A 35 3.88 -11.43 -15.60
N VAL A 36 2.98 -12.31 -15.17
CA VAL A 36 2.29 -12.15 -13.87
C VAL A 36 3.29 -12.11 -12.72
N PHE A 37 4.30 -12.99 -12.75
CA PHE A 37 5.36 -12.98 -11.74
C PHE A 37 6.13 -11.65 -11.73
N LEU A 38 6.56 -11.16 -12.89
CA LEU A 38 7.28 -9.89 -13.00
C LEU A 38 6.42 -8.70 -12.54
N ILE A 39 5.14 -8.68 -12.94
CA ILE A 39 4.21 -7.63 -12.51
C ILE A 39 4.07 -7.62 -10.98
N ARG A 40 3.84 -8.77 -10.36
CA ARG A 40 3.70 -8.87 -8.90
C ARG A 40 4.99 -8.54 -8.16
N GLN A 41 6.15 -8.92 -8.70
CA GLN A 41 7.43 -8.70 -8.05
C GLN A 41 7.85 -7.24 -8.10
N PHE A 42 7.66 -6.56 -9.22
CA PHE A 42 8.25 -5.26 -9.48
C PHE A 42 7.26 -4.10 -9.57
N LEU A 43 6.01 -4.37 -9.99
CA LEU A 43 5.08 -3.28 -10.29
C LEU A 43 4.01 -3.09 -9.22
N PHE A 44 3.24 -4.14 -8.95
CA PHE A 44 2.07 -4.06 -8.09
C PHE A 44 1.99 -5.27 -7.16
N SER A 45 1.59 -5.02 -5.92
CA SER A 45 1.38 -6.08 -4.93
C SER A 45 0.00 -5.94 -4.30
N PRO A 46 -0.79 -7.02 -4.22
CA PRO A 46 -1.99 -7.01 -3.40
C PRO A 46 -1.60 -6.96 -1.92
N PHE A 47 -2.34 -6.16 -1.16
CA PHE A 47 -2.20 -6.01 0.29
C PHE A 47 -3.57 -6.14 0.94
N ILE A 48 -3.64 -6.79 2.10
CA ILE A 48 -4.86 -6.92 2.89
C ILE A 48 -4.71 -6.03 4.12
N VAL A 49 -5.66 -5.13 4.31
CA VAL A 49 -5.72 -4.30 5.53
C VAL A 49 -6.00 -5.19 6.72
N ASP A 50 -5.12 -5.18 7.71
CA ASP A 50 -5.26 -5.90 8.96
C ASP A 50 -5.21 -4.92 10.14
N GLY A 51 -6.29 -4.89 10.90
CA GLY A 51 -6.44 -4.01 12.05
C GLY A 51 -7.11 -2.66 11.74
N PRO A 52 -7.48 -1.92 12.79
CA PRO A 52 -8.29 -0.70 12.69
C PRO A 52 -7.47 0.58 12.51
N SER A 53 -6.15 0.49 12.38
CA SER A 53 -5.25 1.66 12.48
C SER A 53 -5.49 2.76 11.43
N MET A 54 -6.17 2.43 10.33
CA MET A 54 -6.48 3.36 9.24
C MET A 54 -7.97 3.72 9.15
N GLN A 55 -8.78 3.30 10.15
CA GLN A 55 -10.17 3.76 10.24
C GLN A 55 -10.22 5.28 10.49
N PRO A 56 -11.24 5.97 9.97
CA PRO A 56 -12.41 5.45 9.24
C PRO A 56 -12.18 5.21 7.74
N ASN A 57 -11.02 5.57 7.19
CA ASN A 57 -10.78 5.56 5.74
C ASN A 57 -10.55 4.16 5.16
N PHE A 58 -10.07 3.22 5.98
CA PHE A 58 -9.86 1.83 5.56
C PHE A 58 -10.37 0.87 6.63
N GLU A 59 -10.98 -0.21 6.21
CA GLU A 59 -11.49 -1.25 7.10
C GLU A 59 -10.70 -2.56 7.00
N THR A 60 -10.64 -3.28 8.11
CA THR A 60 -10.03 -4.60 8.15
C THR A 60 -10.68 -5.53 7.13
N GLY A 61 -9.86 -6.23 6.34
CA GLY A 61 -10.31 -7.15 5.29
C GLY A 61 -10.39 -6.52 3.90
N GLU A 62 -10.28 -5.20 3.77
CA GLU A 62 -10.13 -4.56 2.47
C GLU A 62 -8.84 -5.00 1.79
N ARG A 63 -8.90 -5.14 0.45
CA ARG A 63 -7.74 -5.51 -0.35
C ARG A 63 -7.36 -4.38 -1.28
N LEU A 64 -6.10 -4.02 -1.22
CA LEU A 64 -5.53 -2.87 -1.90
C LEU A 64 -4.52 -3.32 -2.96
N ILE A 65 -4.39 -2.52 -4.01
CA ILE A 65 -3.28 -2.60 -4.94
C ILE A 65 -2.22 -1.60 -4.51
N VAL A 66 -1.05 -2.11 -4.17
CA VAL A 66 0.12 -1.31 -3.80
C VAL A 66 1.02 -1.15 -5.01
N ASN A 67 1.25 0.09 -5.39
CA ASN A 67 2.11 0.51 -6.50
C ASN A 67 3.54 0.68 -6.00
N LYS A 68 4.43 -0.22 -6.41
CA LYS A 68 5.84 -0.20 -6.03
C LYS A 68 6.68 0.74 -6.89
N ILE A 69 6.26 0.95 -8.15
CA ILE A 69 7.06 1.71 -9.13
C ILE A 69 7.16 3.17 -8.73
N ILE A 70 6.11 3.72 -8.12
CA ILE A 70 6.03 5.16 -7.86
C ILE A 70 7.25 5.65 -7.05
N TYR A 71 7.72 4.85 -6.09
CA TYR A 71 8.86 5.19 -5.23
C TYR A 71 10.22 4.74 -5.79
N ALA A 72 10.23 4.07 -6.93
CA ALA A 72 11.44 3.90 -7.72
C ALA A 72 11.79 5.16 -8.55
N ILE A 73 10.84 6.09 -8.73
CA ILE A 73 11.01 7.28 -9.56
C ILE A 73 10.86 8.61 -8.79
N ARG A 74 10.34 8.58 -7.58
CA ARG A 74 10.21 9.74 -6.70
C ARG A 74 9.99 9.32 -5.25
N GLU A 75 10.25 10.21 -4.34
CA GLU A 75 10.00 10.04 -2.91
C GLU A 75 8.49 10.08 -2.55
N PRO A 76 8.11 9.51 -1.38
CA PRO A 76 6.78 9.68 -0.82
C PRO A 76 6.45 11.16 -0.58
N LYS A 77 5.16 11.49 -0.63
CA LYS A 77 4.67 12.86 -0.39
C LYS A 77 3.66 12.88 0.74
N PHE A 78 3.54 14.04 1.39
CA PHE A 78 2.50 14.28 2.39
C PHE A 78 1.12 13.83 1.90
N GLY A 79 0.39 13.15 2.77
CA GLY A 79 -0.99 12.70 2.54
C GLY A 79 -1.11 11.42 1.72
N GLU A 80 -0.01 10.86 1.20
CA GLU A 80 -0.03 9.56 0.54
C GLU A 80 -0.20 8.42 1.55
N VAL A 81 -0.96 7.40 1.16
CA VAL A 81 -1.11 6.19 1.96
C VAL A 81 -0.09 5.17 1.48
N VAL A 82 0.79 4.75 2.37
CA VAL A 82 1.91 3.86 2.08
C VAL A 82 1.80 2.54 2.83
N VAL A 83 2.35 1.51 2.23
CA VAL A 83 2.60 0.22 2.87
C VAL A 83 4.11 0.09 3.05
N PHE A 84 4.55 -0.29 4.25
CA PHE A 84 5.96 -0.48 4.57
C PHE A 84 6.17 -1.69 5.48
N ASP A 85 7.36 -2.22 5.47
CA ASP A 85 7.80 -3.31 6.33
C ASP A 85 8.14 -2.77 7.73
N VAL A 86 7.83 -3.55 8.76
CA VAL A 86 8.29 -3.32 10.15
C VAL A 86 9.04 -4.59 10.58
N PRO A 87 10.35 -4.66 10.30
CA PRO A 87 11.14 -5.88 10.48
C PRO A 87 11.09 -6.43 11.91
N GLU A 88 11.08 -5.56 12.92
CA GLU A 88 11.03 -5.96 14.33
C GLU A 88 9.74 -6.71 14.70
N GLN A 89 8.69 -6.55 13.91
CA GLN A 89 7.38 -7.19 14.15
C GLN A 89 7.05 -8.26 13.11
N ASP A 90 7.92 -8.48 12.10
CA ASP A 90 7.68 -9.36 10.95
C ASP A 90 6.31 -9.09 10.27
N ARG A 91 5.99 -7.81 10.10
CA ARG A 91 4.70 -7.34 9.60
C ARG A 91 4.86 -6.18 8.62
N LYS A 92 3.83 -6.02 7.78
CA LYS A 92 3.67 -4.82 6.96
C LYS A 92 2.59 -3.94 7.57
N PHE A 93 2.89 -2.64 7.66
CA PHE A 93 1.94 -1.65 8.10
C PHE A 93 1.42 -0.83 6.92
N ILE A 94 0.20 -0.34 7.06
CA ILE A 94 -0.38 0.69 6.19
C ILE A 94 -0.59 1.94 7.03
N LYS A 95 -0.04 3.08 6.57
CA LYS A 95 -0.12 4.38 7.25
C LYS A 95 -0.15 5.51 6.24
N ARG A 96 -0.46 6.71 6.72
CA ARG A 96 -0.42 7.93 5.93
C ARG A 96 0.87 8.70 6.19
N VAL A 97 1.52 9.15 5.12
CA VAL A 97 2.70 10.01 5.19
C VAL A 97 2.29 11.39 5.73
N ILE A 98 2.89 11.79 6.82
CA ILE A 98 2.66 13.08 7.48
C ILE A 98 3.87 13.99 7.36
N GLY A 99 5.07 13.43 7.40
CA GLY A 99 6.32 14.17 7.23
C GLY A 99 7.21 13.53 6.19
N VAL A 100 7.91 14.38 5.46
CA VAL A 100 8.93 14.02 4.46
C VAL A 100 10.27 14.60 4.87
N PRO A 101 11.40 14.20 4.28
CA PRO A 101 12.73 14.69 4.65
C PRO A 101 12.78 16.20 4.87
N GLY A 102 13.37 16.62 5.99
CA GLY A 102 13.49 18.02 6.39
C GLY A 102 12.26 18.62 7.07
N ASP A 103 11.10 17.98 7.05
CA ASP A 103 9.92 18.45 7.81
C ASP A 103 10.15 18.27 9.32
N THR A 104 9.82 19.30 10.10
CA THR A 104 9.76 19.22 11.57
C THR A 104 8.33 18.96 11.99
N ILE A 105 8.09 17.85 12.69
CA ILE A 105 6.75 17.38 13.05
C ILE A 105 6.48 17.65 14.53
N ARG A 106 5.29 18.17 14.81
CA ARG A 106 4.77 18.31 16.18
C ARG A 106 3.28 17.99 16.19
N LEU A 107 2.86 17.15 17.10
CA LEU A 107 1.47 16.77 17.33
C LEU A 107 1.11 17.07 18.78
N GLU A 108 0.12 17.93 18.98
CA GLU A 108 -0.37 18.35 20.30
C GLU A 108 -1.88 18.14 20.38
N GLY A 109 -2.31 17.15 21.15
CA GLY A 109 -3.71 16.74 21.13
C GLY A 109 -4.12 16.35 19.70
N ASP A 110 -5.11 17.01 19.14
CA ASP A 110 -5.61 16.78 17.77
C ASP A 110 -4.99 17.72 16.74
N ASP A 111 -4.07 18.58 17.14
CA ASP A 111 -3.45 19.58 16.28
C ASP A 111 -2.11 19.08 15.72
N LEU A 112 -2.02 18.94 14.40
CA LEU A 112 -0.79 18.62 13.68
C LEU A 112 -0.10 19.90 13.22
N TYR A 113 1.20 20.01 13.49
CA TYR A 113 2.07 21.08 13.01
C TYR A 113 3.20 20.49 12.19
N ILE A 114 3.44 21.09 11.01
CA ILE A 114 4.61 20.80 10.17
C ILE A 114 5.34 22.11 9.92
N ASN A 115 6.62 22.17 10.26
CA ASN A 115 7.44 23.37 10.18
C ASN A 115 6.76 24.55 10.89
N GLU A 116 6.26 24.31 12.12
CA GLU A 116 5.52 25.25 12.99
C GLU A 116 4.18 25.74 12.42
N LYS A 117 3.78 25.29 11.25
CA LYS A 117 2.50 25.63 10.64
C LYS A 117 1.46 24.56 10.97
N LYS A 118 0.31 24.96 11.50
CA LYS A 118 -0.83 24.06 11.70
C LYS A 118 -1.35 23.55 10.35
N ILE A 119 -1.53 22.25 10.24
CA ILE A 119 -1.96 21.56 9.02
C ILE A 119 -3.38 21.04 9.20
N ASP A 120 -4.22 21.30 8.23
CA ASP A 120 -5.55 20.69 8.16
C ASP A 120 -5.45 19.24 7.71
N GLU A 121 -6.23 18.38 8.36
CA GLU A 121 -6.28 16.94 8.07
C GLU A 121 -7.69 16.52 7.63
N PRO A 122 -8.10 16.88 6.40
CA PRO A 122 -9.48 16.69 5.95
C PRO A 122 -9.91 15.22 5.89
N TYR A 123 -8.96 14.28 5.82
CA TYR A 123 -9.21 12.83 5.80
C TYR A 123 -9.68 12.26 7.15
N ILE A 124 -9.51 12.98 8.27
CA ILE A 124 -9.97 12.58 9.61
C ILE A 124 -10.82 13.66 10.28
N LYS A 125 -11.14 14.73 9.57
CA LYS A 125 -11.88 15.88 10.12
C LYS A 125 -13.19 15.48 10.76
N GLU A 126 -14.01 14.68 10.09
CA GLU A 126 -15.30 14.22 10.63
C GLU A 126 -15.13 13.38 11.90
N ALA A 127 -14.06 12.56 11.97
CA ALA A 127 -13.76 11.75 13.13
C ALA A 127 -13.30 12.61 14.32
N ILE A 128 -12.52 13.67 14.09
CA ILE A 128 -12.13 14.66 15.10
C ILE A 128 -13.38 15.40 15.62
N GLU A 129 -14.22 15.90 14.72
CA GLU A 129 -15.45 16.60 15.08
C GLU A 129 -16.40 15.71 15.90
N ALA A 130 -16.52 14.43 15.52
CA ALA A 130 -17.32 13.46 16.26
C ALA A 130 -16.78 13.15 17.66
N ALA A 131 -15.46 13.16 17.86
CA ALA A 131 -14.84 13.02 19.17
C ALA A 131 -15.08 14.28 20.04
N HIS A 132 -14.87 15.46 19.47
CA HIS A 132 -15.07 16.74 20.17
C HIS A 132 -16.52 16.93 20.59
N ALA A 133 -17.50 16.49 19.79
CA ALA A 133 -18.91 16.51 20.14
C ALA A 133 -19.25 15.68 21.40
N LYS A 134 -18.36 14.71 21.75
CA LYS A 134 -18.46 13.91 22.99
C LYS A 134 -17.61 14.46 24.13
N GLY A 135 -16.93 15.59 23.93
CA GLY A 135 -15.97 16.15 24.89
C GLY A 135 -14.64 15.39 24.99
N GLU A 136 -14.28 14.64 23.94
CA GLU A 136 -13.06 13.83 23.89
C GLU A 136 -12.11 14.34 22.81
N LEU A 137 -10.80 14.14 23.02
CA LEU A 137 -9.83 14.27 21.94
C LEU A 137 -9.93 13.06 21.01
N TYR A 138 -9.72 13.25 19.72
CA TYR A 138 -9.61 12.15 18.75
C TYR A 138 -8.30 11.38 18.93
N ASN A 139 -7.24 12.08 19.27
CA ASN A 139 -6.01 11.48 19.73
C ASN A 139 -6.17 10.97 21.17
N LEU A 140 -5.34 10.03 21.60
CA LEU A 140 -5.32 9.64 23.03
C LEU A 140 -4.86 10.82 23.89
N ALA A 141 -5.50 11.00 25.05
CA ALA A 141 -5.00 11.90 26.05
C ALA A 141 -3.78 11.26 26.74
N GLY A 142 -2.64 11.94 26.71
CA GLY A 142 -1.44 11.50 27.42
C GLY A 142 -0.13 11.86 26.69
N PRO A 143 1.00 11.75 27.38
CA PRO A 143 2.30 12.17 26.83
C PRO A 143 2.73 11.35 25.60
N ASP A 144 2.30 10.09 25.52
CA ASP A 144 2.71 9.19 24.42
C ASP A 144 1.86 9.34 23.15
N SER A 145 0.77 10.10 23.20
CA SER A 145 -0.07 10.42 22.03
C SER A 145 0.36 11.69 21.31
N ASN A 146 1.08 12.55 21.98
CA ASN A 146 1.74 13.70 21.37
C ASN A 146 3.06 13.28 20.70
N PHE A 147 3.60 14.17 19.86
CA PHE A 147 4.92 14.00 19.26
C PHE A 147 5.61 15.38 19.21
N PRO A 148 6.87 15.52 19.66
CA PRO A 148 7.71 14.49 20.26
C PRO A 148 7.16 13.98 21.60
N ASN A 149 7.60 12.78 22.00
CA ASN A 149 7.17 12.15 23.25
C ASN A 149 8.35 11.45 23.97
N SER A 150 8.05 10.70 25.02
CA SER A 150 9.09 10.01 25.80
C SER A 150 9.83 8.92 25.02
N SER A 151 9.18 8.31 24.04
CA SER A 151 9.74 7.22 23.24
C SER A 151 10.51 7.72 22.01
N ASN A 152 10.13 8.89 21.46
CA ASN A 152 10.76 9.46 20.29
C ASN A 152 10.79 10.98 20.38
N GLN A 153 11.98 11.56 20.48
CA GLN A 153 12.20 12.99 20.68
C GLN A 153 12.73 13.72 19.44
N GLU A 154 13.13 12.99 18.42
CA GLU A 154 13.59 13.59 17.18
C GLU A 154 12.40 14.10 16.36
N MET A 155 12.34 15.42 16.17
CA MET A 155 11.21 16.09 15.50
C MET A 155 11.39 16.22 13.99
N THR A 156 12.64 16.26 13.53
CA THR A 156 12.95 16.50 12.11
C THR A 156 13.09 15.17 11.39
N VAL A 157 12.33 15.01 10.31
CA VAL A 157 12.40 13.80 9.48
C VAL A 157 13.76 13.77 8.77
N PRO A 158 14.57 12.72 8.97
CA PRO A 158 15.87 12.61 8.32
C PRO A 158 15.75 12.33 6.82
N GLU A 159 16.85 12.57 6.09
CA GLU A 159 16.96 12.19 4.68
C GLU A 159 16.76 10.68 4.50
N GLY A 160 16.03 10.27 3.46
CA GLY A 160 15.73 8.88 3.18
C GLY A 160 14.75 8.23 4.14
N ALA A 161 13.90 9.01 4.81
CA ALA A 161 12.87 8.49 5.71
C ALA A 161 11.59 9.33 5.65
N ILE A 162 10.51 8.77 6.21
CA ILE A 162 9.21 9.45 6.36
C ILE A 162 8.71 9.34 7.80
N PHE A 163 7.83 10.26 8.17
CA PHE A 163 7.01 10.17 9.37
C PHE A 163 5.59 9.81 8.97
N ALA A 164 5.08 8.68 9.44
CA ALA A 164 3.79 8.15 9.02
C ALA A 164 2.87 7.89 10.21
N LEU A 165 1.60 8.31 10.12
CA LEU A 165 0.59 8.12 11.15
C LEU A 165 -0.57 7.25 10.63
N GLY A 166 -1.20 6.52 11.55
CA GLY A 166 -2.50 5.93 11.29
C GLY A 166 -3.60 6.98 11.30
N ASP A 167 -4.59 6.80 10.46
CA ASP A 167 -5.78 7.66 10.45
C ASP A 167 -6.57 7.50 11.75
N ASN A 168 -6.62 6.29 12.34
CA ASN A 168 -7.15 6.05 13.67
C ASN A 168 -6.09 6.37 14.75
N ARG A 169 -5.97 7.62 15.09
CA ARG A 169 -4.95 8.16 16.01
C ARG A 169 -4.89 7.46 17.36
N ARG A 170 -6.03 7.04 17.91
CA ARG A 170 -6.13 6.35 19.20
C ARG A 170 -5.66 4.90 19.13
N ASN A 171 -5.77 4.28 17.96
CA ASN A 171 -5.57 2.85 17.80
C ASN A 171 -4.59 2.53 16.67
N SER A 172 -3.42 3.18 16.75
CA SER A 172 -2.37 3.01 15.75
C SER A 172 -1.00 2.94 16.43
N SER A 173 -0.28 1.86 16.12
CA SER A 173 1.17 1.82 16.28
C SER A 173 1.77 2.42 15.02
N ASP A 174 2.42 3.59 15.14
CA ASP A 174 2.94 4.37 14.03
C ASP A 174 4.21 5.13 14.44
N SER A 175 4.68 6.07 13.64
CA SER A 175 5.95 6.75 13.85
C SER A 175 6.09 7.44 15.22
N ARG A 176 5.01 7.68 15.92
CA ARG A 176 5.08 8.16 17.31
C ARG A 176 5.74 7.14 18.26
N VAL A 177 5.64 5.86 17.90
CA VAL A 177 6.15 4.73 18.71
C VAL A 177 7.32 4.03 18.02
N ILE A 178 7.18 3.71 16.72
CA ILE A 178 8.21 2.96 15.98
C ILE A 178 9.32 3.85 15.41
N GLY A 179 9.18 5.19 15.47
CA GLY A 179 10.13 6.12 14.87
C GLY A 179 9.88 6.35 13.36
N PHE A 180 10.87 6.91 12.71
CA PHE A 180 10.83 7.16 11.27
C PHE A 180 10.91 5.85 10.48
N VAL A 181 10.21 5.83 9.35
CA VAL A 181 10.23 4.70 8.40
C VAL A 181 11.21 5.05 7.30
N THR A 182 12.21 4.21 7.08
CA THR A 182 13.23 4.44 6.04
C THR A 182 12.70 4.08 4.66
N ASP A 183 13.29 4.67 3.61
CA ASP A 183 12.90 4.41 2.22
C ASP A 183 13.01 2.92 1.86
N ASP A 184 14.00 2.20 2.41
CA ASP A 184 14.19 0.77 2.19
C ASP A 184 13.05 -0.09 2.79
N GLU A 185 12.36 0.42 3.79
CA GLU A 185 11.20 -0.24 4.40
C GLU A 185 9.92 0.01 3.59
N VAL A 186 9.88 1.09 2.77
CA VAL A 186 8.68 1.45 2.02
C VAL A 186 8.46 0.49 0.85
N VAL A 187 7.40 -0.31 0.93
CA VAL A 187 6.99 -1.25 -0.12
C VAL A 187 6.37 -0.53 -1.30
N GLY A 188 5.52 0.48 -1.06
CA GLY A 188 4.86 1.23 -2.12
C GLY A 188 3.64 2.01 -1.65
N ARG A 189 2.98 2.68 -2.59
CA ARG A 189 1.77 3.47 -2.37
C ARG A 189 0.51 2.64 -2.59
N ALA A 190 -0.45 2.72 -1.68
CA ALA A 190 -1.76 2.14 -1.86
C ALA A 190 -2.58 3.01 -2.83
N ASP A 191 -2.91 2.49 -4.02
CA ASP A 191 -3.57 3.28 -5.06
C ASP A 191 -5.04 2.94 -5.26
N ILE A 192 -5.45 1.67 -5.04
CA ILE A 192 -6.79 1.19 -5.34
C ILE A 192 -7.27 0.25 -4.24
N ILE A 193 -8.51 0.44 -3.77
CA ILE A 193 -9.27 -0.59 -3.04
C ILE A 193 -9.96 -1.44 -4.10
N PHE A 194 -9.64 -2.73 -4.23
CA PHE A 194 -10.27 -3.60 -5.22
C PHE A 194 -11.22 -4.64 -4.62
N TRP A 195 -11.24 -4.79 -3.31
CA TRP A 195 -12.16 -5.67 -2.60
C TRP A 195 -12.54 -5.07 -1.24
N PRO A 196 -13.80 -5.14 -0.83
CA PRO A 196 -14.94 -5.76 -1.54
C PRO A 196 -15.34 -4.95 -2.78
N LEU A 197 -15.95 -5.61 -3.78
CA LEU A 197 -16.25 -4.98 -5.08
C LEU A 197 -17.18 -3.75 -5.01
N ASN A 198 -18.02 -3.69 -3.98
CA ASN A 198 -18.89 -2.53 -3.72
C ASN A 198 -18.14 -1.30 -3.18
N LYS A 199 -16.86 -1.46 -2.84
CA LYS A 199 -15.94 -0.39 -2.41
C LYS A 199 -14.79 -0.17 -3.40
N LEU A 200 -14.94 -0.64 -4.65
CA LEU A 200 -13.92 -0.44 -5.68
C LEU A 200 -13.74 1.05 -5.94
N GLU A 201 -12.59 1.60 -5.55
CA GLU A 201 -12.29 3.02 -5.71
C GLU A 201 -10.77 3.28 -5.77
N PHE A 202 -10.40 4.44 -6.35
CA PHE A 202 -9.05 4.97 -6.23
C PHE A 202 -8.86 5.66 -4.88
N ILE A 203 -7.78 5.33 -4.20
CA ILE A 203 -7.45 5.92 -2.90
C ILE A 203 -7.10 7.38 -3.10
N LYS A 204 -7.78 8.25 -2.35
CA LYS A 204 -7.54 9.67 -2.38
C LYS A 204 -6.29 10.03 -1.57
N HIS A 205 -5.32 10.63 -2.23
CA HIS A 205 -4.14 11.21 -1.60
C HIS A 205 -4.32 12.71 -1.42
N TRP A 206 -3.84 13.22 -0.31
CA TRP A 206 -4.00 14.62 0.06
C TRP A 206 -2.67 15.36 -0.10
N THR A 207 -2.73 16.67 -0.29
CA THR A 207 -1.56 17.55 -0.37
C THR A 207 -1.70 18.66 0.65
N LYS A 208 -0.57 19.11 1.24
CA LYS A 208 -0.50 20.28 2.15
C LYS A 208 -0.38 21.58 1.40
#